data_ac728abd1a8b0898afbcfad73f6a5a89
#
_entry.id   ac728abd1a8b0898afbcfad73f6a5a89
#
_cell.length_a   1.000
_cell.length_b   1.000
_cell.length_c   1.000
_cell.angle_alpha   90.00
_cell.angle_beta   90.00
_cell.angle_gamma   90.00
#
_symmetry.space_group_name_H-M   'P 1'
#
loop_
_entity.id
_entity.type
_entity.pdbx_description
1 polymer ?
#
loop_
_entity_poly.entity_id
_entity_poly.type
_entity_poly.pdbx_seq_one_letter_code
_entity_poly.pdbx_strand_id
1 'polypeptide(L)'
;MRLILSNFFILLFFISSPLYAESFYKKYSIKVSGLKIGELVWVLEIDNKNYSNNIKLKSKGLLSAIYSFEGNYFSKGIIANNELKPLNYNHVWKTNKTEKTMKLGFENNTLSSLNQTPYEKEQLRIDIFNIKQTKDPLSSFLEIIMGEASSLVVDGRRIYTMN
;
A
#
# COMPACT_ATOMS: atom_id res chain seq x y z
N MET A 1 -44.48 -0.93 -33.99
CA MET A 1 -44.11 -0.99 -32.56
C MET A 1 -43.06 -2.06 -32.21
N ARG A 2 -43.06 -3.24 -32.79
CA ARG A 2 -42.03 -4.30 -32.54
C ARG A 2 -40.59 -3.96 -32.97
N LEU A 3 -40.38 -3.24 -34.07
CA LEU A 3 -39.07 -2.85 -34.58
C LEU A 3 -38.38 -1.78 -33.72
N ILE A 4 -39.15 -0.89 -33.08
CA ILE A 4 -38.58 0.16 -32.21
C ILE A 4 -38.07 -0.42 -30.89
N LEU A 5 -38.74 -1.43 -30.34
CA LEU A 5 -38.28 -2.13 -29.12
C LEU A 5 -36.97 -2.91 -29.36
N SER A 6 -36.80 -3.51 -30.55
CA SER A 6 -35.58 -4.26 -30.90
C SER A 6 -34.36 -3.36 -30.99
N ASN A 7 -34.51 -2.17 -31.60
CA ASN A 7 -33.44 -1.19 -31.69
C ASN A 7 -33.08 -0.56 -30.34
N PHE A 8 -34.02 -0.39 -29.44
CA PHE A 8 -33.76 0.11 -28.09
C PHE A 8 -32.95 -0.89 -27.24
N PHE A 9 -33.21 -2.19 -27.41
CA PHE A 9 -32.46 -3.24 -26.71
C PHE A 9 -31.01 -3.38 -27.20
N ILE A 10 -30.74 -3.15 -28.49
CA ILE A 10 -29.40 -3.16 -29.06
C ILE A 10 -28.60 -1.93 -28.56
N LEU A 11 -29.23 -0.78 -28.36
CA LEU A 11 -28.57 0.44 -27.87
C LEU A 11 -28.10 0.29 -26.41
N LEU A 12 -28.80 -0.50 -25.59
CA LEU A 12 -28.44 -0.78 -24.19
C LEU A 12 -27.15 -1.60 -24.04
N PHE A 13 -26.78 -2.39 -25.02
CA PHE A 13 -25.56 -3.21 -25.01
C PHE A 13 -24.26 -2.42 -25.25
N PHE A 14 -24.35 -1.21 -25.80
CA PHE A 14 -23.18 -0.35 -26.07
C PHE A 14 -22.77 0.57 -24.93
N ILE A 15 -23.52 0.61 -23.81
CA ILE A 15 -23.26 1.52 -22.69
C ILE A 15 -22.40 0.85 -21.58
N SER A 16 -22.09 -0.42 -21.69
CA SER A 16 -21.15 -1.07 -20.77
C SER A 16 -19.72 -0.66 -21.10
N SER A 17 -19.29 0.49 -20.57
CA SER A 17 -17.87 0.82 -20.54
C SER A 17 -17.16 -0.26 -19.74
N PRO A 18 -16.14 -0.95 -20.29
CA PRO A 18 -15.36 -1.89 -19.52
C PRO A 18 -14.71 -1.15 -18.35
N LEU A 19 -14.95 -1.61 -17.14
CA LEU A 19 -14.26 -1.13 -15.94
C LEU A 19 -12.80 -1.62 -16.04
N TYR A 20 -11.89 -0.78 -16.52
CA TYR A 20 -10.47 -1.11 -16.55
C TYR A 20 -9.90 -0.98 -15.14
N ALA A 21 -9.61 -2.11 -14.50
CA ALA A 21 -8.68 -2.17 -13.39
C ALA A 21 -7.26 -2.28 -13.99
N GLU A 22 -6.40 -1.32 -13.69
CA GLU A 22 -5.00 -1.37 -14.09
C GLU A 22 -4.21 -2.14 -13.03
N SER A 23 -3.52 -3.21 -13.45
CA SER A 23 -2.67 -4.01 -12.57
C SER A 23 -1.22 -3.94 -13.01
N PHE A 24 -0.35 -3.63 -12.06
CA PHE A 24 1.09 -3.59 -12.24
C PHE A 24 1.73 -4.69 -11.40
N TYR A 25 2.52 -5.56 -12.04
CA TYR A 25 3.31 -6.59 -11.36
C TYR A 25 4.76 -6.49 -11.79
N LYS A 26 5.66 -6.31 -10.84
CA LYS A 26 7.10 -6.29 -11.08
C LYS A 26 7.87 -7.10 -10.04
N LYS A 27 8.88 -7.80 -10.51
CA LYS A 27 9.83 -8.53 -9.67
C LYS A 27 11.24 -7.98 -9.90
N TYR A 28 11.90 -7.59 -8.82
CA TYR A 28 13.24 -7.04 -8.83
C TYR A 28 14.22 -7.96 -8.10
N SER A 29 15.42 -8.10 -8.64
CA SER A 29 16.53 -8.76 -7.98
C SER A 29 17.42 -7.70 -7.33
N ILE A 30 17.60 -7.77 -6.01
CA ILE A 30 18.45 -6.87 -5.26
C ILE A 30 19.86 -7.45 -5.24
N LYS A 31 20.84 -6.66 -5.72
CA LYS A 31 22.24 -7.05 -5.79
C LYS A 31 23.11 -6.00 -5.11
N VAL A 32 24.14 -6.45 -4.42
CA VAL A 32 25.22 -5.62 -3.86
C VAL A 32 26.55 -6.18 -4.36
N SER A 33 27.36 -5.35 -5.00
CA SER A 33 28.63 -5.77 -5.62
C SER A 33 28.49 -7.01 -6.51
N GLY A 34 27.39 -7.07 -7.30
CA GLY A 34 27.11 -8.20 -8.20
C GLY A 34 26.46 -9.42 -7.54
N LEU A 35 26.51 -9.56 -6.24
CA LEU A 35 25.93 -10.69 -5.50
C LEU A 35 24.44 -10.44 -5.24
N LYS A 36 23.60 -11.44 -5.57
CA LYS A 36 22.18 -11.40 -5.26
C LYS A 36 21.97 -11.58 -3.76
N ILE A 37 21.36 -10.58 -3.11
CA ILE A 37 21.07 -10.57 -1.68
C ILE A 37 19.57 -10.61 -1.36
N GLY A 38 18.72 -10.32 -2.34
CA GLY A 38 17.29 -10.30 -2.11
C GLY A 38 16.45 -10.27 -3.37
N GLU A 39 15.17 -10.36 -3.18
CA GLU A 39 14.12 -10.14 -4.18
C GLU A 39 13.06 -9.22 -3.61
N LEU A 40 12.55 -8.32 -4.45
CA LEU A 40 11.38 -7.50 -4.20
C LEU A 40 10.31 -7.83 -5.24
N VAL A 41 9.08 -8.07 -4.79
CA VAL A 41 7.90 -8.20 -5.64
C VAL A 41 6.97 -7.05 -5.31
N TRP A 42 6.57 -6.31 -6.32
CA TRP A 42 5.63 -5.20 -6.22
C TRP A 42 4.39 -5.49 -7.05
N VAL A 43 3.24 -5.45 -6.39
CA VAL A 43 1.91 -5.59 -6.98
C VAL A 43 1.11 -4.34 -6.67
N LEU A 44 0.67 -3.65 -7.69
CA LEU A 44 -0.18 -2.47 -7.58
C LEU A 44 -1.42 -2.70 -8.43
N GLU A 45 -2.58 -2.52 -7.83
CA GLU A 45 -3.88 -2.58 -8.49
C GLU A 45 -4.57 -1.23 -8.28
N ILE A 46 -5.00 -0.62 -9.36
CA ILE A 46 -5.69 0.67 -9.36
C ILE A 46 -6.96 0.53 -10.21
N ASP A 47 -8.07 0.90 -9.66
CA ASP A 47 -9.30 1.17 -10.39
C ASP A 47 -9.71 2.65 -10.22
N ASN A 48 -10.84 3.05 -10.79
CA ASN A 48 -11.29 4.45 -10.74
C ASN A 48 -11.54 5.00 -9.32
N LYS A 49 -11.68 4.14 -8.33
CA LYS A 49 -12.07 4.52 -6.96
C LYS A 49 -11.18 3.94 -5.87
N ASN A 50 -10.44 2.88 -6.16
CA ASN A 50 -9.69 2.14 -5.16
C ASN A 50 -8.26 1.88 -5.62
N TYR A 51 -7.36 1.71 -4.66
CA TYR A 51 -6.03 1.18 -4.90
C TYR A 51 -5.70 0.09 -3.89
N SER A 52 -4.83 -0.82 -4.30
CA SER A 52 -4.21 -1.85 -3.48
C SER A 52 -2.72 -1.92 -3.85
N ASN A 53 -1.85 -1.65 -2.90
CA ASN A 53 -0.41 -1.63 -3.08
C ASN A 53 0.25 -2.66 -2.17
N ASN A 54 0.96 -3.62 -2.74
CA ASN A 54 1.63 -4.69 -2.01
C ASN A 54 3.11 -4.78 -2.42
N ILE A 55 4.00 -4.68 -1.44
CA ILE A 55 5.44 -4.89 -1.61
C ILE A 55 5.87 -6.06 -0.73
N LYS A 56 6.44 -7.09 -1.34
CA LYS A 56 7.08 -8.21 -0.66
C LYS A 56 8.57 -8.15 -0.87
N LEU A 57 9.33 -8.24 0.21
CA LEU A 57 10.78 -8.22 0.22
C LEU A 57 11.30 -9.49 0.91
N LYS A 58 12.27 -10.17 0.31
CA LYS A 58 12.82 -11.41 0.87
C LYS A 58 14.31 -11.50 0.60
N SER A 59 15.10 -11.87 1.62
CA SER A 59 16.50 -12.20 1.43
C SER A 59 16.67 -13.44 0.53
N LYS A 60 17.71 -13.45 -0.29
CA LYS A 60 18.04 -14.54 -1.20
C LYS A 60 19.56 -14.73 -1.30
N GLY A 61 19.95 -15.86 -1.90
CA GLY A 61 21.38 -16.18 -2.12
C GLY A 61 22.12 -16.47 -0.82
N LEU A 62 23.41 -16.19 -0.79
CA LEU A 62 24.28 -16.47 0.36
C LEU A 62 23.85 -15.76 1.63
N LEU A 63 23.31 -14.54 1.52
CA LEU A 63 22.85 -13.79 2.68
C LEU A 63 21.72 -14.50 3.42
N SER A 64 20.81 -15.20 2.70
CA SER A 64 19.68 -15.87 3.33
C SER A 64 20.07 -17.08 4.21
N ALA A 65 21.27 -17.63 4.02
CA ALA A 65 21.81 -18.69 4.88
C ALA A 65 22.29 -18.13 6.23
N ILE A 66 22.77 -16.90 6.28
CA ILE A 66 23.28 -16.24 7.48
C ILE A 66 22.16 -15.43 8.15
N TYR A 67 21.40 -14.70 7.36
CA TYR A 67 20.34 -13.82 7.83
C TYR A 67 19.11 -13.92 6.92
N SER A 68 18.10 -14.65 7.37
CA SER A 68 16.82 -14.72 6.69
C SER A 68 15.97 -13.51 7.08
N PHE A 69 15.44 -12.85 6.07
CA PHE A 69 14.55 -11.71 6.20
C PHE A 69 13.39 -11.83 5.21
N GLU A 70 12.19 -11.57 5.68
CA GLU A 70 10.98 -11.48 4.86
C GLU A 70 10.13 -10.32 5.36
N GLY A 71 9.80 -9.38 4.46
CA GLY A 71 8.90 -8.25 4.70
C GLY A 71 7.70 -8.33 3.77
N ASN A 72 6.51 -8.08 4.30
CA ASN A 72 5.29 -7.92 3.52
C ASN A 72 4.61 -6.63 3.96
N TYR A 73 4.45 -5.72 3.02
CA TYR A 73 3.89 -4.39 3.20
C TYR A 73 2.67 -4.29 2.31
N PHE A 74 1.54 -3.95 2.87
CA PHE A 74 0.27 -3.87 2.17
C PHE A 74 -0.48 -2.63 2.58
N SER A 75 -0.91 -1.84 1.60
CA SER A 75 -1.81 -0.71 1.78
C SER A 75 -2.98 -0.81 0.83
N LYS A 76 -4.15 -0.41 1.28
CA LYS A 76 -5.33 -0.22 0.44
C LYS A 76 -6.10 1.01 0.87
N GLY A 77 -6.74 1.64 -0.09
CA GLY A 77 -7.55 2.82 0.15
C GLY A 77 -8.41 3.19 -1.04
N ILE A 78 -8.92 4.40 -1.00
CA ILE A 78 -9.73 4.99 -2.07
C ILE A 78 -8.96 6.12 -2.75
N ILE A 79 -9.33 6.38 -4.01
CA ILE A 79 -8.84 7.51 -4.80
C ILE A 79 -9.99 8.52 -4.88
N ALA A 80 -9.77 9.72 -4.36
CA ALA A 80 -10.75 10.79 -4.40
C ALA A 80 -10.06 12.12 -4.65
N ASN A 81 -10.54 12.87 -5.66
CA ASN A 81 -9.96 14.14 -6.09
C ASN A 81 -8.46 14.04 -6.44
N ASN A 82 -8.06 12.96 -7.11
CA ASN A 82 -6.68 12.66 -7.47
C ASN A 82 -5.73 12.42 -6.27
N GLU A 83 -6.28 12.21 -5.08
CA GLU A 83 -5.56 11.98 -3.84
C GLU A 83 -5.78 10.55 -3.36
N LEU A 84 -4.72 9.89 -2.87
CA LEU A 84 -4.81 8.60 -2.22
C LEU A 84 -5.22 8.77 -0.76
N LYS A 85 -6.34 8.15 -0.39
CA LYS A 85 -6.87 8.15 0.97
C LYS A 85 -6.75 6.74 1.53
N PRO A 86 -5.74 6.47 2.38
CA PRO A 86 -5.56 5.15 2.97
C PRO A 86 -6.75 4.78 3.85
N LEU A 87 -7.09 3.49 3.86
CA LEU A 87 -8.04 2.88 4.77
C LEU A 87 -7.34 1.91 5.71
N ASN A 88 -6.44 1.09 5.17
CA ASN A 88 -5.73 0.09 5.95
C ASN A 88 -4.30 -0.07 5.46
N TYR A 89 -3.38 -0.18 6.41
CA TYR A 89 -1.99 -0.56 6.17
C TYR A 89 -1.61 -1.72 7.07
N ASN A 90 -0.94 -2.72 6.50
CA ASN A 90 -0.41 -3.87 7.22
C ASN A 90 1.07 -4.04 6.87
N HIS A 91 1.87 -4.27 7.89
CA HIS A 91 3.29 -4.54 7.77
C HIS A 91 3.63 -5.77 8.58
N VAL A 92 4.26 -6.76 7.95
CA VAL A 92 4.83 -7.93 8.60
C VAL A 92 6.31 -7.97 8.28
N TRP A 93 7.13 -8.04 9.31
CA TRP A 93 8.58 -8.16 9.22
C TRP A 93 9.05 -9.37 9.98
N LYS A 94 9.65 -10.32 9.30
CA LYS A 94 10.12 -11.57 9.88
C LYS A 94 11.61 -11.77 9.63
N THR A 95 12.30 -12.19 10.66
CA THR A 95 13.71 -12.60 10.62
C THR A 95 13.85 -14.00 11.22
N ASN A 96 15.08 -14.55 11.25
CA ASN A 96 15.35 -15.82 11.94
C ASN A 96 14.99 -15.79 13.43
N LYS A 97 14.97 -14.59 14.04
CA LYS A 97 14.85 -14.42 15.50
C LYS A 97 13.56 -13.75 15.94
N THR A 98 12.96 -12.95 15.10
CA THR A 98 11.84 -12.07 15.50
C THR A 98 10.81 -11.95 14.38
N GLU A 99 9.57 -11.80 14.79
CA GLU A 99 8.48 -11.38 13.91
C GLU A 99 7.84 -10.13 14.51
N LYS A 100 7.66 -9.12 13.67
CA LYS A 100 6.97 -7.87 14.02
C LYS A 100 5.80 -7.67 13.08
N THR A 101 4.68 -7.27 13.61
CA THR A 101 3.50 -6.90 12.83
C THR A 101 3.02 -5.53 13.22
N MET A 102 2.48 -4.80 12.26
CA MET A 102 1.84 -3.52 12.47
C MET A 102 0.61 -3.43 11.58
N LYS A 103 -0.49 -2.93 12.14
CA LYS A 103 -1.74 -2.66 11.43
C LYS A 103 -2.19 -1.25 11.77
N LEU A 104 -2.40 -0.45 10.76
CA LEU A 104 -2.94 0.91 10.87
C LEU A 104 -4.31 0.93 10.19
N GLY A 105 -5.29 1.57 10.82
CA GLY A 105 -6.56 1.93 10.23
C GLY A 105 -6.67 3.43 10.10
N PHE A 106 -7.26 3.92 9.02
CA PHE A 106 -7.46 5.34 8.76
C PHE A 106 -8.92 5.65 8.50
N GLU A 107 -9.37 6.80 8.99
CA GLU A 107 -10.67 7.38 8.72
C GLU A 107 -10.49 8.87 8.41
N ASN A 108 -11.03 9.33 7.29
CA ASN A 108 -10.94 10.73 6.87
C ASN A 108 -9.51 11.31 6.89
N ASN A 109 -8.54 10.56 6.37
CA ASN A 109 -7.11 10.90 6.36
C ASN A 109 -6.52 11.15 7.76
N THR A 110 -7.04 10.47 8.77
CA THR A 110 -6.55 10.52 10.13
C THR A 110 -6.38 9.08 10.63
N LEU A 111 -5.31 8.81 11.36
CA LEU A 111 -5.11 7.50 11.98
C LEU A 111 -6.24 7.22 12.98
N SER A 112 -7.01 6.15 12.77
CA SER A 112 -8.10 5.72 13.66
C SER A 112 -7.71 4.57 14.57
N SER A 113 -6.76 3.74 14.14
CA SER A 113 -6.29 2.60 14.93
C SER A 113 -4.84 2.24 14.66
N LEU A 114 -4.15 1.79 15.70
CA LEU A 114 -2.79 1.23 15.66
C LEU A 114 -2.76 -0.07 16.47
N ASN A 115 -2.38 -1.17 15.81
CA ASN A 115 -2.10 -2.44 16.47
C ASN A 115 -0.70 -2.91 16.07
N GLN A 116 0.16 -3.16 17.06
CA GLN A 116 1.57 -3.50 16.84
C GLN A 116 1.98 -4.67 17.73
N THR A 117 2.70 -5.62 17.16
CA THR A 117 3.29 -6.76 17.88
C THR A 117 4.79 -6.85 17.54
N PRO A 118 5.69 -6.92 18.53
CA PRO A 118 5.43 -6.79 19.96
C PRO A 118 4.90 -5.40 20.36
N TYR A 119 4.09 -5.35 21.38
CA TYR A 119 3.55 -4.09 21.92
C TYR A 119 4.66 -3.23 22.52
N GLU A 120 4.71 -1.96 22.12
CA GLU A 120 5.64 -0.98 22.71
C GLU A 120 5.04 -0.38 23.98
N LYS A 121 5.74 -0.51 25.09
CA LYS A 121 5.29 -0.04 26.43
C LYS A 121 5.46 1.46 26.64
N GLU A 122 6.33 2.10 25.87
CA GLU A 122 6.57 3.55 26.01
C GLU A 122 5.32 4.35 25.65
N GLN A 123 5.08 5.45 26.36
CA GLN A 123 3.99 6.36 26.00
C GLN A 123 4.30 7.08 24.69
N LEU A 124 3.25 7.36 23.93
CA LEU A 124 3.35 8.21 22.74
C LEU A 124 3.81 9.62 23.16
N ARG A 125 4.87 10.11 22.52
CA ARG A 125 5.35 11.49 22.74
C ARG A 125 4.45 12.53 22.08
N ILE A 126 3.69 12.12 21.08
CA ILE A 126 2.77 12.95 20.28
C ILE A 126 1.47 12.15 20.15
N ASP A 127 0.34 12.84 20.21
CA ASP A 127 -0.95 12.20 19.93
C ASP A 127 -1.14 12.04 18.42
N ILE A 128 -0.69 10.90 17.91
CA ILE A 128 -0.75 10.54 16.48
C ILE A 128 -2.18 10.42 15.95
N PHE A 129 -3.17 10.22 16.83
CA PHE A 129 -4.57 10.05 16.43
C PHE A 129 -5.28 11.39 16.17
N ASN A 130 -4.73 12.51 16.65
CA ASN A 130 -5.27 13.84 16.42
C ASN A 130 -4.61 14.60 15.26
N ILE A 131 -3.64 13.97 14.57
CA ILE A 131 -2.97 14.59 13.44
C ILE A 131 -3.75 14.28 12.17
N LYS A 132 -4.18 15.32 11.46
CA LYS A 132 -4.94 15.24 10.22
C LYS A 132 -4.01 15.11 9.00
N GLN A 133 -4.57 14.67 7.88
CA GLN A 133 -3.87 14.54 6.60
C GLN A 133 -2.67 13.60 6.67
N THR A 134 -2.81 12.52 7.43
CA THR A 134 -1.78 11.50 7.56
C THR A 134 -2.03 10.35 6.60
N LYS A 135 -0.94 9.75 6.12
CA LYS A 135 -0.96 8.58 5.23
C LYS A 135 -0.04 7.49 5.78
N ASP A 136 -0.22 6.28 5.29
CA ASP A 136 0.72 5.21 5.54
C ASP A 136 1.93 5.28 4.58
N PRO A 137 3.04 4.58 4.88
CA PRO A 137 4.26 4.66 4.08
C PRO A 137 4.08 4.26 2.60
N LEU A 138 3.25 3.25 2.30
CA LEU A 138 3.07 2.79 0.91
C LEU A 138 2.18 3.72 0.09
N SER A 139 1.16 4.31 0.69
CA SER A 139 0.32 5.30 0.03
C SER A 139 1.12 6.55 -0.29
N SER A 140 1.93 7.03 0.66
CA SER A 140 2.81 8.18 0.44
C SER A 140 3.87 7.90 -0.62
N PHE A 141 4.50 6.72 -0.59
CA PHE A 141 5.46 6.30 -1.60
C PHE A 141 4.83 6.28 -3.01
N LEU A 142 3.59 5.78 -3.12
CA LEU A 142 2.89 5.74 -4.41
C LEU A 142 2.60 7.15 -4.94
N GLU A 143 2.18 8.09 -4.09
CA GLU A 143 1.96 9.48 -4.47
C GLU A 143 3.24 10.18 -4.98
N ILE A 144 4.37 9.95 -4.33
CA ILE A 144 5.66 10.49 -4.79
C ILE A 144 6.00 9.97 -6.19
N ILE A 145 5.78 8.68 -6.45
CA ILE A 145 6.00 8.11 -7.79
C ILE A 145 5.05 8.70 -8.82
N MET A 146 3.83 9.04 -8.43
CA MET A 146 2.85 9.71 -9.30
C MET A 146 3.16 11.20 -9.52
N GLY A 147 4.19 11.75 -8.89
CA GLY A 147 4.63 13.13 -9.01
C GLY A 147 3.91 14.11 -8.09
N GLU A 148 3.24 13.60 -7.07
CA GLU A 148 2.58 14.40 -6.05
C GLU A 148 3.58 14.97 -5.03
N ALA A 149 3.15 16.02 -4.32
CA ALA A 149 3.95 16.66 -3.28
C ALA A 149 4.12 15.76 -2.04
N SER A 150 4.99 16.20 -1.14
CA SER A 150 5.29 15.51 0.12
C SER A 150 4.04 15.23 0.97
N SER A 151 4.04 14.07 1.62
CA SER A 151 2.97 13.63 2.51
C SER A 151 3.45 13.50 3.96
N LEU A 152 2.53 13.72 4.91
CA LEU A 152 2.76 13.42 6.31
C LEU A 152 2.46 11.93 6.57
N VAL A 153 3.48 11.19 6.96
CA VAL A 153 3.43 9.73 7.07
C VAL A 153 3.38 9.27 8.51
N VAL A 154 2.47 8.35 8.80
CA VAL A 154 2.44 7.59 10.06
C VAL A 154 3.00 6.19 9.81
N ASP A 155 4.07 5.85 10.51
CA ASP A 155 4.67 4.53 10.54
C ASP A 155 4.77 4.02 11.98
N GLY A 156 3.75 3.30 12.40
CA GLY A 156 3.55 2.89 13.78
C GLY A 156 3.36 4.09 14.70
N ARG A 157 4.33 4.32 15.60
CA ARG A 157 4.31 5.40 16.60
C ARG A 157 5.12 6.63 16.16
N ARG A 158 5.55 6.66 14.90
CA ARG A 158 6.39 7.73 14.35
C ARG A 158 5.63 8.50 13.29
N ILE A 159 5.95 9.78 13.19
CA ILE A 159 5.45 10.68 12.16
C ILE A 159 6.65 11.33 11.50
N TYR A 160 6.66 11.39 10.18
CA TYR A 160 7.69 12.06 9.39
C TYR A 160 7.10 12.57 8.07
N THR A 161 7.79 13.46 7.40
CA THR A 161 7.46 13.90 6.05
C THR A 161 8.25 13.06 5.05
N MET A 162 7.57 12.58 4.00
CA MET A 162 8.19 11.91 2.87
C MET A 162 8.07 12.86 1.65
N ASN A 163 9.21 13.19 1.04
CA ASN A 163 9.34 14.10 -0.11
C ASN A 163 9.92 13.35 -1.30
#